data_d51b6f40fc27b7b95acd053871cc4b5e
#
_entry.id   d51b6f40fc27b7b95acd053871cc4b5e
#
_cell.length_a   1.000
_cell.length_b   1.000
_cell.length_c   1.000
_cell.angle_alpha   90.00
_cell.angle_beta   90.00
_cell.angle_gamma   90.00
#
_symmetry.space_group_name_H-M   'P 1'
#
loop_
_entity.id
_entity.type
_entity.pdbx_description
1 polymer ?
#
loop_
_entity_poly.entity_id
_entity_poly.type
_entity_poly.pdbx_seq_one_letter_code
_entity_poly.pdbx_strand_id
1 'polypeptide(L)'
;MDEINKKSAAQFEYVGNALLARAPAKVNLSLLVKDKRRDGYHNIETLMAKVTLYDELLFEIAKEEGIELVCNGLWSPPGRDNLVYKACRLFYDSIKTEPRIKLTLTKNIPAGSGLGGASSDAATVLLALNKLHNQSLNNNELHKLAEKLGSDVSFFLNGPMAICSGRGEKVERIDKTFPFTTILVLSEINVSTKRVYENFKADLKLFNSLHQQIKSCISKGRIDLIQKMCANMLAKTCFELDNRLALLQVRIQEITKLSVSLSGSGSALFVVLGAGQYGEAEILQREITNLRDCNCIIVFDNEW
;
A
#
# COMPACT_ATOMS: atom_id res chain seq x y z
N MET A 1 -25.60 -9.61 11.82
CA MET A 1 -24.32 -9.10 12.35
C MET A 1 -23.87 -7.97 11.46
N ASP A 2 -23.70 -6.85 12.04
CA ASP A 2 -24.03 -5.53 11.58
C ASP A 2 -23.14 -4.93 10.49
N GLU A 3 -23.73 -4.14 9.60
CA GLU A 3 -23.08 -3.22 8.63
C GLU A 3 -22.11 -2.21 9.28
N ILE A 4 -22.04 -2.21 10.63
CA ILE A 4 -21.26 -1.25 11.43
C ILE A 4 -19.74 -1.47 11.33
N ASN A 5 -19.26 -2.66 10.94
CA ASN A 5 -17.82 -2.95 10.82
C ASN A 5 -17.20 -2.69 9.43
N LYS A 6 -17.95 -2.14 8.50
CA LYS A 6 -17.50 -1.85 7.12
C LYS A 6 -16.91 -0.46 6.91
N LYS A 7 -17.04 0.46 7.88
CA LYS A 7 -16.47 1.81 7.74
C LYS A 7 -14.99 1.81 8.08
N SER A 8 -14.21 2.52 7.28
CA SER A 8 -12.81 2.79 7.61
C SER A 8 -12.74 3.51 8.96
N ALA A 9 -11.84 3.04 9.85
CA ALA A 9 -11.56 3.75 11.08
C ALA A 9 -11.01 5.15 10.77
N ALA A 10 -11.22 6.13 11.63
CA ALA A 10 -10.68 7.47 11.45
C ALA A 10 -9.14 7.42 11.31
N GLN A 11 -8.59 8.21 10.38
CA GLN A 11 -7.13 8.25 10.18
C GLN A 11 -6.41 8.77 11.43
N PHE A 12 -6.99 9.75 12.11
CA PHE A 12 -6.41 10.39 13.29
C PHE A 12 -7.41 10.40 14.44
N GLU A 13 -6.94 10.04 15.63
CA GLU A 13 -7.74 9.97 16.85
C GLU A 13 -6.90 10.45 18.04
N TYR A 14 -7.44 11.33 18.89
CA TYR A 14 -6.78 11.71 20.12
C TYR A 14 -7.10 10.71 21.23
N VAL A 15 -6.07 10.16 21.85
CA VAL A 15 -6.16 9.25 23.00
C VAL A 15 -5.48 9.93 24.18
N GLY A 16 -6.26 10.60 25.01
CA GLY A 16 -5.73 11.51 26.03
C GLY A 16 -4.95 12.65 25.36
N ASN A 17 -3.67 12.79 25.72
CA ASN A 17 -2.77 13.80 25.16
C ASN A 17 -1.94 13.28 23.96
N ALA A 18 -2.14 12.04 23.55
CA ALA A 18 -1.46 11.43 22.42
C ALA A 18 -2.32 11.47 21.15
N LEU A 19 -1.67 11.47 19.98
CA LEU A 19 -2.33 11.33 18.69
C LEU A 19 -2.09 9.91 18.18
N LEU A 20 -3.15 9.14 18.02
CA LEU A 20 -3.12 7.87 17.30
C LEU A 20 -3.37 8.14 15.81
N ALA A 21 -2.48 7.64 14.95
CA ALA A 21 -2.62 7.72 13.50
C ALA A 21 -2.58 6.32 12.88
N ARG A 22 -3.46 6.05 11.93
CA ARG A 22 -3.54 4.78 11.20
C ARG A 22 -2.92 4.93 9.82
N ALA A 23 -2.01 4.03 9.48
CA ALA A 23 -1.28 3.98 8.22
C ALA A 23 -1.84 2.80 7.37
N PRO A 24 -2.64 3.07 6.31
CA PRO A 24 -3.32 2.02 5.56
C PRO A 24 -2.37 1.24 4.65
N ALA A 25 -2.64 -0.02 4.42
CA ALA A 25 -2.06 -0.76 3.30
C ALA A 25 -2.61 -0.26 1.96
N LYS A 26 -1.97 -0.64 0.86
CA LYS A 26 -2.49 -0.44 -0.51
C LYS A 26 -2.45 -1.75 -1.29
N VAL A 27 -3.26 -1.82 -2.33
CA VAL A 27 -3.13 -2.81 -3.40
C VAL A 27 -2.91 -2.11 -4.74
N ASN A 28 -2.16 -2.76 -5.64
CA ASN A 28 -2.06 -2.31 -7.02
C ASN A 28 -3.16 -3.01 -7.83
N LEU A 29 -4.26 -2.34 -8.10
CA LEU A 29 -5.34 -2.86 -8.95
C LEU A 29 -4.86 -3.03 -10.40
N SER A 30 -3.87 -2.23 -10.82
CA SER A 30 -3.09 -2.47 -12.03
C SER A 30 -1.65 -2.01 -11.81
N LEU A 31 -0.69 -2.65 -12.49
CA LEU A 31 0.72 -2.22 -12.50
C LEU A 31 1.31 -2.50 -13.88
N LEU A 32 1.51 -1.43 -14.64
CA LEU A 32 2.11 -1.45 -15.96
C LEU A 32 3.54 -0.93 -15.88
N VAL A 33 4.46 -1.59 -16.58
CA VAL A 33 5.90 -1.28 -16.49
C VAL A 33 6.47 -1.12 -17.88
N LYS A 34 7.19 -0.01 -18.10
CA LYS A 34 7.95 0.30 -19.32
C LYS A 34 9.42 -0.09 -19.17
N ASP A 35 10.18 0.25 -20.19
CA ASP A 35 11.63 0.05 -20.22
C ASP A 35 12.35 0.74 -19.06
N LYS A 36 13.51 0.19 -18.76
CA LYS A 36 14.41 0.72 -17.74
C LYS A 36 14.93 2.10 -18.12
N ARG A 37 14.90 3.02 -17.17
CA ARG A 37 15.38 4.38 -17.28
C ARG A 37 16.91 4.45 -17.09
N ARG A 38 17.51 5.58 -17.46
CA ARG A 38 18.95 5.82 -17.25
C ARG A 38 19.36 5.86 -15.77
N ASP A 39 18.40 6.21 -14.87
CA ASP A 39 18.61 6.23 -13.41
C ASP A 39 18.48 4.85 -12.74
N GLY A 40 18.27 3.80 -13.54
CA GLY A 40 18.15 2.43 -13.06
C GLY A 40 16.75 1.99 -12.66
N TYR A 41 15.79 2.89 -12.56
CA TYR A 41 14.38 2.61 -12.31
C TYR A 41 13.63 2.30 -13.61
N HIS A 42 12.36 1.91 -13.49
CA HIS A 42 11.43 1.78 -14.61
C HIS A 42 10.40 2.91 -14.57
N ASN A 43 9.90 3.31 -15.73
CA ASN A 43 8.68 4.08 -15.78
C ASN A 43 7.51 3.13 -15.58
N ILE A 44 6.66 3.45 -14.63
CA ILE A 44 5.46 2.66 -14.32
C ILE A 44 4.20 3.50 -14.50
N GLU A 45 3.08 2.81 -14.62
CA GLU A 45 1.74 3.36 -14.44
C GLU A 45 0.94 2.34 -13.62
N THR A 46 0.38 2.78 -12.52
CA THR A 46 -0.33 1.89 -11.60
C THR A 46 -1.56 2.58 -11.03
N LEU A 47 -2.67 1.83 -10.99
CA LEU A 47 -3.83 2.21 -10.21
C LEU A 47 -3.68 1.61 -8.82
N MET A 48 -3.51 2.46 -7.82
CA MET A 48 -3.41 2.06 -6.42
C MET A 48 -4.67 2.40 -5.66
N ALA A 49 -5.06 1.53 -4.75
CA ALA A 49 -6.15 1.75 -3.80
C ALA A 49 -5.68 1.44 -2.37
N LYS A 50 -6.01 2.32 -1.42
CA LYS A 50 -5.82 2.05 0.01
C LYS A 50 -6.88 1.06 0.49
N VAL A 51 -6.50 0.21 1.46
CA VAL A 51 -7.39 -0.80 2.05
C VAL A 51 -7.34 -0.75 3.58
N THR A 52 -8.38 -1.31 4.23
CA THR A 52 -8.59 -1.26 5.69
C THR A 52 -7.73 -2.25 6.49
N LEU A 53 -6.46 -2.40 6.13
CA LEU A 53 -5.41 -3.02 6.95
C LEU A 53 -4.45 -1.90 7.33
N TYR A 54 -4.20 -1.70 8.63
CA TYR A 54 -3.45 -0.56 9.13
C TYR A 54 -2.26 -0.97 9.99
N ASP A 55 -1.14 -0.28 9.83
CA ASP A 55 -0.18 -0.08 10.91
C ASP A 55 -0.67 1.08 11.78
N GLU A 56 -0.29 1.11 13.04
CA GLU A 56 -0.69 2.17 13.97
C GLU A 56 0.54 2.91 14.50
N LEU A 57 0.42 4.23 14.56
CA LEU A 57 1.46 5.13 15.08
C LEU A 57 0.87 5.97 16.21
N LEU A 58 1.43 5.85 17.41
CA LEU A 58 1.08 6.69 18.53
C LEU A 58 2.16 7.77 18.70
N PHE A 59 1.73 9.02 18.72
CA PHE A 59 2.58 10.20 18.87
C PHE A 59 2.40 10.79 20.27
N GLU A 60 3.49 10.85 21.05
CA GLU A 60 3.53 11.37 22.40
C GLU A 60 4.63 12.43 22.52
N ILE A 61 4.46 13.40 23.41
CA ILE A 61 5.55 14.33 23.74
C ILE A 61 6.61 13.56 24.52
N ALA A 62 7.86 13.59 24.05
CA ALA A 62 8.98 12.97 24.77
C ALA A 62 9.42 13.81 25.98
N LYS A 63 10.03 13.18 26.99
CA LYS A 63 10.61 13.87 28.14
C LYS A 63 11.85 14.67 27.76
N GLU A 64 12.67 14.11 26.86
CA GLU A 64 13.92 14.68 26.38
C GLU A 64 13.82 15.12 24.91
N GLU A 65 14.74 15.97 24.50
CA GLU A 65 14.88 16.34 23.09
C GLU A 65 15.33 15.15 22.27
N GLY A 66 14.80 15.02 21.05
CA GLY A 66 15.11 13.96 20.12
C GLY A 66 13.88 13.22 19.62
N ILE A 67 14.14 12.14 18.87
CA ILE A 67 13.14 11.21 18.35
C ILE A 67 13.36 9.87 19.03
N GLU A 68 12.40 9.48 19.87
CA GLU A 68 12.32 8.12 20.40
C GLU A 68 11.39 7.30 19.52
N LEU A 69 11.87 6.17 19.00
CA LEU A 69 11.07 5.24 18.17
C LEU A 69 11.04 3.87 18.82
N VAL A 70 9.84 3.41 19.15
CA VAL A 70 9.54 2.05 19.60
C VAL A 70 8.78 1.32 18.51
N CYS A 71 9.20 0.09 18.17
CA CYS A 71 8.52 -0.73 17.16
C CYS A 71 8.00 -2.02 17.81
N ASN A 72 6.71 -2.30 17.60
CA ASN A 72 5.99 -3.48 18.08
C ASN A 72 5.37 -4.23 16.90
N GLY A 73 4.93 -5.48 17.12
CA GLY A 73 4.24 -6.29 16.11
C GLY A 73 5.20 -6.96 15.12
N LEU A 74 4.89 -6.90 13.84
CA LEU A 74 5.70 -7.51 12.79
C LEU A 74 7.05 -6.81 12.64
N TRP A 75 8.02 -7.51 12.05
CA TRP A 75 9.37 -7.00 11.86
C TRP A 75 9.40 -5.70 11.03
N SER A 76 10.21 -4.76 11.49
CA SER A 76 10.57 -3.53 10.77
C SER A 76 12.02 -3.14 11.08
N PRO A 77 12.71 -2.42 10.20
CA PRO A 77 14.06 -1.92 10.48
C PRO A 77 14.07 -1.09 11.77
N PRO A 78 15.06 -1.27 12.67
CA PRO A 78 15.12 -0.50 13.91
C PRO A 78 15.74 0.89 13.72
N GLY A 79 15.43 1.80 14.64
CA GLY A 79 16.07 3.09 14.82
C GLY A 79 16.12 3.94 13.55
N ARG A 80 17.31 4.48 13.23
CA ARG A 80 17.52 5.43 12.12
C ARG A 80 17.31 4.85 10.72
N ASP A 81 17.31 3.53 10.58
CA ASP A 81 17.03 2.87 9.29
C ASP A 81 15.55 2.79 8.98
N ASN A 82 14.70 2.94 9.98
CA ASN A 82 13.25 2.95 9.82
C ASN A 82 12.78 4.21 9.08
N LEU A 83 11.87 4.05 8.11
CA LEU A 83 11.30 5.18 7.36
C LEU A 83 10.47 6.11 8.25
N VAL A 84 9.88 5.63 9.34
CA VAL A 84 9.19 6.45 10.35
C VAL A 84 10.18 7.44 10.98
N TYR A 85 11.35 6.99 11.40
CA TYR A 85 12.38 7.86 11.94
C TYR A 85 12.86 8.88 10.91
N LYS A 86 13.13 8.43 9.68
CA LYS A 86 13.57 9.30 8.57
C LYS A 86 12.53 10.36 8.22
N ALA A 87 11.25 9.99 8.17
CA ALA A 87 10.15 10.92 7.92
C ALA A 87 10.02 11.97 9.03
N CYS A 88 10.10 11.52 10.29
CA CYS A 88 10.07 12.39 11.45
C CYS A 88 11.23 13.40 11.41
N ARG A 89 12.47 12.95 11.25
CA ARG A 89 13.62 13.85 11.18
C ARG A 89 13.50 14.84 10.02
N LEU A 90 13.14 14.35 8.84
CA LEU A 90 12.98 15.19 7.65
C LEU A 90 11.90 16.27 7.81
N PHE A 91 10.81 15.95 8.50
CA PHE A 91 9.77 16.93 8.82
C PHE A 91 10.33 18.03 9.74
N TYR A 92 10.94 17.68 10.87
CA TYR A 92 11.48 18.65 11.83
C TYR A 92 12.60 19.50 11.23
N ASP A 93 13.48 18.92 10.40
CA ASP A 93 14.48 19.67 9.65
C ASP A 93 13.85 20.73 8.73
N SER A 94 12.70 20.39 8.10
CA SER A 94 12.01 21.31 7.19
C SER A 94 11.39 22.51 7.87
N ILE A 95 10.89 22.34 9.11
CA ILE A 95 10.32 23.44 9.93
C ILE A 95 11.35 24.08 10.87
N LYS A 96 12.62 23.64 10.79
CA LYS A 96 13.75 24.18 11.60
C LYS A 96 13.48 24.16 13.10
N THR A 97 12.90 23.07 13.60
CA THR A 97 12.56 22.85 15.01
C THR A 97 13.23 21.56 15.49
N GLU A 98 13.79 21.56 16.71
CA GLU A 98 14.28 20.31 17.27
C GLU A 98 13.10 19.41 17.71
N PRO A 99 13.15 18.12 17.40
CA PRO A 99 12.09 17.19 17.80
C PRO A 99 12.10 16.97 19.31
N ARG A 100 10.91 16.79 19.86
CA ARG A 100 10.69 16.34 21.25
C ARG A 100 9.52 15.37 21.24
N ILE A 101 9.75 14.18 20.64
CA ILE A 101 8.66 13.28 20.30
C ILE A 101 9.04 11.82 20.51
N LYS A 102 8.07 11.07 21.04
CA LYS A 102 8.10 9.61 21.10
C LYS A 102 7.07 9.05 20.15
N LEU A 103 7.51 8.14 19.30
CA LEU A 103 6.71 7.42 18.31
C LEU A 103 6.66 5.95 18.69
N THR A 104 5.46 5.39 18.86
CA THR A 104 5.26 3.95 18.99
C THR A 104 4.59 3.44 17.73
N LEU A 105 5.33 2.66 16.93
CA LEU A 105 4.85 2.02 15.71
C LEU A 105 4.43 0.58 16.02
N THR A 106 3.17 0.23 15.74
CA THR A 106 2.68 -1.15 15.78
C THR A 106 2.48 -1.66 14.36
N LYS A 107 3.31 -2.64 13.96
CA LYS A 107 3.31 -3.21 12.59
C LYS A 107 2.34 -4.36 12.47
N ASN A 108 1.37 -4.21 11.56
CA ASN A 108 0.41 -5.25 11.16
C ASN A 108 0.53 -5.58 9.66
N ILE A 109 1.11 -4.67 8.86
CA ILE A 109 1.34 -4.85 7.43
C ILE A 109 2.71 -5.51 7.24
N PRO A 110 2.79 -6.72 6.64
CA PRO A 110 4.06 -7.41 6.46
C PRO A 110 5.04 -6.63 5.57
N ALA A 111 6.29 -6.54 6.00
CA ALA A 111 7.34 -5.90 5.24
C ALA A 111 7.63 -6.67 3.94
N GLY A 112 7.87 -5.97 2.83
CA GLY A 112 8.22 -6.59 1.55
C GLY A 112 7.07 -7.32 0.86
N SER A 113 5.84 -7.22 1.35
CA SER A 113 4.65 -7.90 0.79
C SER A 113 4.06 -7.24 -0.47
N GLY A 114 4.54 -6.07 -0.89
CA GLY A 114 3.92 -5.30 -1.97
C GLY A 114 2.71 -4.45 -1.52
N LEU A 115 2.41 -4.40 -0.21
CA LEU A 115 1.28 -3.66 0.37
C LEU A 115 1.62 -2.23 0.80
N GLY A 116 2.87 -1.78 0.64
CA GLY A 116 3.29 -0.40 0.86
C GLY A 116 3.40 0.05 2.32
N GLY A 117 3.42 -0.86 3.31
CA GLY A 117 3.35 -0.52 4.73
C GLY A 117 4.38 0.53 5.18
N ALA A 118 5.67 0.33 4.89
CA ALA A 118 6.70 1.29 5.30
C ALA A 118 6.52 2.70 4.66
N SER A 119 6.05 2.77 3.41
CA SER A 119 5.74 4.03 2.74
C SER A 119 4.50 4.70 3.33
N SER A 120 3.51 3.91 3.71
CA SER A 120 2.31 4.36 4.43
C SER A 120 2.66 4.93 5.80
N ASP A 121 3.51 4.23 6.57
CA ASP A 121 3.99 4.70 7.86
C ASP A 121 4.67 6.06 7.73
N ALA A 122 5.60 6.20 6.77
CA ALA A 122 6.32 7.44 6.53
C ALA A 122 5.39 8.61 6.14
N ALA A 123 4.43 8.37 5.24
CA ALA A 123 3.44 9.37 4.87
C ALA A 123 2.55 9.78 6.05
N THR A 124 2.12 8.79 6.84
CA THR A 124 1.29 9.02 8.03
C THR A 124 2.05 9.85 9.07
N VAL A 125 3.36 9.63 9.23
CA VAL A 125 4.21 10.49 10.09
C VAL A 125 4.20 11.92 9.59
N LEU A 126 4.40 12.16 8.29
CA LEU A 126 4.38 13.52 7.74
C LEU A 126 3.03 14.22 7.97
N LEU A 127 1.92 13.51 7.73
CA LEU A 127 0.57 14.05 7.93
C LEU A 127 0.27 14.32 9.41
N ALA A 128 0.62 13.38 10.30
CA ALA A 128 0.38 13.51 11.73
C ALA A 128 1.19 14.65 12.34
N LEU A 129 2.49 14.76 12.01
CA LEU A 129 3.33 15.86 12.46
C LEU A 129 2.84 17.19 11.92
N ASN A 130 2.45 17.26 10.65
CA ASN A 130 1.89 18.48 10.10
C ASN A 130 0.60 18.92 10.83
N LYS A 131 -0.25 17.94 11.20
CA LYS A 131 -1.43 18.21 12.05
C LYS A 131 -1.05 18.71 13.45
N LEU A 132 -0.08 18.08 14.10
CA LEU A 132 0.40 18.46 15.44
C LEU A 132 1.08 19.83 15.45
N HIS A 133 1.68 20.24 14.34
CA HIS A 133 2.34 21.54 14.15
C HIS A 133 1.46 22.57 13.40
N ASN A 134 0.12 22.48 13.56
CA ASN A 134 -0.84 23.45 13.02
C ASN A 134 -0.72 23.67 11.50
N GLN A 135 -0.47 22.59 10.74
CA GLN A 135 -0.30 22.62 9.29
C GLN A 135 0.81 23.57 8.81
N SER A 136 1.96 23.48 9.46
CA SER A 136 3.15 24.29 9.17
C SER A 136 3.69 24.11 7.75
N LEU A 137 3.37 23.00 7.08
CA LEU A 137 3.74 22.70 5.70
C LEU A 137 2.48 22.59 4.82
N ASN A 138 2.55 23.16 3.62
CA ASN A 138 1.52 22.98 2.62
C ASN A 138 1.68 21.63 1.86
N ASN A 139 0.67 21.25 1.07
CA ASN A 139 0.68 19.98 0.35
C ASN A 139 1.90 19.78 -0.56
N ASN A 140 2.35 20.84 -1.26
CA ASN A 140 3.52 20.74 -2.15
C ASN A 140 4.81 20.49 -1.36
N GLU A 141 4.94 21.05 -0.18
CA GLU A 141 6.08 20.84 0.71
C GLU A 141 6.06 19.41 1.25
N LEU A 142 4.91 18.90 1.69
CA LEU A 142 4.76 17.51 2.11
C LEU A 142 5.12 16.52 1.00
N HIS A 143 4.67 16.78 -0.24
CA HIS A 143 5.03 15.95 -1.39
C HIS A 143 6.53 15.95 -1.66
N LYS A 144 7.22 17.10 -1.57
CA LYS A 144 8.68 17.15 -1.70
C LYS A 144 9.42 16.34 -0.63
N LEU A 145 8.87 16.26 0.59
CA LEU A 145 9.43 15.39 1.64
C LEU A 145 9.17 13.92 1.32
N ALA A 146 7.96 13.58 0.87
CA ALA A 146 7.57 12.22 0.50
C ALA A 146 8.44 11.63 -0.62
N GLU A 147 8.73 12.42 -1.67
CA GLU A 147 9.59 12.01 -2.78
C GLU A 147 11.02 11.62 -2.35
N LYS A 148 11.54 12.25 -1.28
CA LYS A 148 12.86 11.92 -0.70
C LYS A 148 12.83 10.60 0.09
N LEU A 149 11.68 10.18 0.59
CA LEU A 149 11.51 8.99 1.40
C LEU A 149 11.26 7.73 0.58
N GLY A 150 10.52 7.85 -0.53
CA GLY A 150 10.25 6.71 -1.41
C GLY A 150 9.16 6.97 -2.43
N SER A 151 9.14 6.17 -3.50
CA SER A 151 8.22 6.34 -4.63
C SER A 151 6.74 6.25 -4.24
N ASP A 152 6.39 5.30 -3.36
CA ASP A 152 4.99 5.08 -2.96
C ASP A 152 4.54 6.05 -1.85
N VAL A 153 5.45 6.82 -1.21
CA VAL A 153 5.09 7.69 -0.07
C VAL A 153 4.12 8.78 -0.51
N SER A 154 4.34 9.37 -1.70
CA SER A 154 3.48 10.41 -2.26
C SER A 154 2.03 9.94 -2.48
N PHE A 155 1.81 8.67 -2.82
CA PHE A 155 0.46 8.11 -2.95
C PHE A 155 -0.33 8.21 -1.64
N PHE A 156 0.32 7.88 -0.51
CA PHE A 156 -0.35 7.85 0.80
C PHE A 156 -0.69 9.24 1.37
N LEU A 157 -0.12 10.31 0.82
CA LEU A 157 -0.50 11.70 1.15
C LEU A 157 -1.83 12.13 0.50
N ASN A 158 -2.31 11.36 -0.49
CA ASN A 158 -3.51 11.66 -1.28
C ASN A 158 -4.72 10.86 -0.78
N GLY A 159 -5.84 11.00 -1.51
CA GLY A 159 -7.07 10.27 -1.22
C GLY A 159 -6.97 8.75 -1.38
N PRO A 160 -8.09 8.04 -1.27
CA PRO A 160 -8.11 6.59 -1.16
C PRO A 160 -7.64 5.85 -2.43
N MET A 161 -7.72 6.49 -3.60
CA MET A 161 -7.36 5.88 -4.88
C MET A 161 -6.67 6.89 -5.80
N ALA A 162 -5.64 6.45 -6.52
CA ALA A 162 -4.94 7.30 -7.48
C ALA A 162 -4.26 6.48 -8.59
N ILE A 163 -4.06 7.13 -9.74
CA ILE A 163 -3.11 6.70 -10.76
C ILE A 163 -1.75 7.27 -10.39
N CYS A 164 -0.76 6.39 -10.24
CA CYS A 164 0.62 6.79 -10.00
C CYS A 164 1.47 6.49 -11.23
N SER A 165 2.35 7.44 -11.60
CA SER A 165 3.21 7.32 -12.76
C SER A 165 4.65 7.79 -12.47
N GLY A 166 5.53 7.76 -13.49
CA GLY A 166 6.95 8.01 -13.28
C GLY A 166 7.61 6.78 -12.66
N ARG A 167 8.23 6.91 -11.49
CA ARG A 167 8.69 5.79 -10.63
C ARG A 167 7.59 5.36 -9.64
N GLY A 168 6.42 6.07 -9.63
CA GLY A 168 5.33 6.00 -8.68
C GLY A 168 5.06 7.31 -7.94
N GLU A 169 5.95 8.32 -8.09
CA GLU A 169 5.92 9.59 -7.36
C GLU A 169 4.89 10.58 -7.91
N LYS A 170 4.51 10.47 -9.17
CA LYS A 170 3.52 11.37 -9.80
C LYS A 170 2.13 10.81 -9.55
N VAL A 171 1.36 11.48 -8.72
CA VAL A 171 0.05 11.01 -8.24
C VAL A 171 -1.06 11.84 -8.86
N GLU A 172 -1.95 11.17 -9.58
CA GLU A 172 -3.21 11.73 -10.09
C GLU A 172 -4.36 11.10 -9.32
N ARG A 173 -4.97 11.91 -8.45
CA ARG A 173 -6.08 11.46 -7.59
C ARG A 173 -7.31 11.10 -8.42
N ILE A 174 -7.98 10.03 -8.03
CA ILE A 174 -9.30 9.67 -8.57
C ILE A 174 -10.35 10.08 -7.54
N ASP A 175 -11.20 11.04 -7.91
CA ASP A 175 -12.24 11.59 -7.01
C ASP A 175 -13.48 10.70 -6.88
N LYS A 176 -13.53 9.59 -7.64
CA LYS A 176 -14.62 8.62 -7.55
C LYS A 176 -14.24 7.49 -6.61
N THR A 177 -15.05 7.25 -5.62
CA THR A 177 -14.95 6.06 -4.76
C THR A 177 -15.59 4.86 -5.46
N PHE A 178 -14.92 3.73 -5.39
CA PHE A 178 -15.42 2.45 -5.90
C PHE A 178 -15.36 1.45 -4.74
N PRO A 179 -16.48 1.20 -4.08
CA PRO A 179 -16.50 0.28 -2.97
C PRO A 179 -16.23 -1.15 -3.44
N PHE A 180 -15.31 -1.82 -2.76
CA PHE A 180 -14.96 -3.22 -3.02
C PHE A 180 -14.58 -3.94 -1.71
N THR A 181 -14.74 -5.25 -1.74
CA THR A 181 -14.22 -6.15 -0.71
C THR A 181 -13.03 -6.88 -1.30
N THR A 182 -11.98 -7.08 -0.52
CA THR A 182 -10.77 -7.77 -0.97
C THR A 182 -10.33 -8.81 0.04
N ILE A 183 -10.00 -10.01 -0.42
CA ILE A 183 -9.28 -10.99 0.37
C ILE A 183 -7.80 -10.80 0.08
N LEU A 184 -7.03 -10.33 1.06
CA LEU A 184 -5.57 -10.32 1.01
C LEU A 184 -5.07 -11.70 1.43
N VAL A 185 -4.16 -12.25 0.62
CA VAL A 185 -3.50 -13.53 0.91
C VAL A 185 -2.02 -13.25 1.16
N LEU A 186 -1.59 -13.49 2.37
CA LEU A 186 -0.26 -13.22 2.89
C LEU A 186 0.46 -14.55 3.11
N SER A 187 1.52 -14.78 2.35
CA SER A 187 2.38 -15.97 2.49
C SER A 187 3.72 -15.60 3.13
N GLU A 188 4.43 -16.57 3.67
CA GLU A 188 5.80 -16.41 4.15
C GLU A 188 6.83 -16.33 3.01
N ILE A 189 6.37 -16.44 1.76
CA ILE A 189 7.22 -16.32 0.58
C ILE A 189 7.68 -14.86 0.45
N ASN A 190 9.00 -14.66 0.37
CA ASN A 190 9.58 -13.34 0.23
C ASN A 190 10.29 -13.23 -1.13
N VAL A 191 9.78 -12.36 -2.01
CA VAL A 191 10.37 -12.09 -3.31
C VAL A 191 10.95 -10.68 -3.32
N SER A 192 12.24 -10.57 -3.62
CA SER A 192 12.92 -9.28 -3.64
C SER A 192 12.40 -8.39 -4.78
N THR A 193 11.82 -7.24 -4.45
CA THR A 193 11.39 -6.21 -5.42
C THR A 193 12.51 -5.88 -6.42
N LYS A 194 13.74 -5.71 -5.95
CA LYS A 194 14.91 -5.43 -6.78
C LYS A 194 15.11 -6.54 -7.82
N ARG A 195 15.09 -7.80 -7.40
CA ARG A 195 15.25 -8.96 -8.32
C ARG A 195 14.12 -9.05 -9.34
N VAL A 196 12.88 -8.74 -8.96
CA VAL A 196 11.74 -8.74 -9.88
C VAL A 196 11.98 -7.71 -10.98
N TYR A 197 12.30 -6.46 -10.63
CA TYR A 197 12.57 -5.43 -11.63
C TYR A 197 13.84 -5.67 -12.46
N GLU A 198 14.88 -6.27 -11.91
CA GLU A 198 16.11 -6.61 -12.64
C GLU A 198 15.90 -7.71 -13.69
N ASN A 199 14.96 -8.63 -13.44
CA ASN A 199 14.64 -9.73 -14.36
C ASN A 199 13.44 -9.43 -15.28
N PHE A 200 12.76 -8.30 -15.05
CA PHE A 200 11.62 -7.91 -15.87
C PHE A 200 12.03 -7.59 -17.30
N LYS A 201 11.27 -8.14 -18.25
CA LYS A 201 11.41 -7.84 -19.68
C LYS A 201 10.22 -7.04 -20.16
N ALA A 202 10.48 -5.82 -20.61
CA ALA A 202 9.44 -4.93 -21.07
C ALA A 202 8.76 -5.43 -22.34
N ASP A 203 7.44 -5.33 -22.37
CA ASP A 203 6.62 -5.53 -23.55
C ASP A 203 5.79 -4.27 -23.79
N LEU A 204 6.28 -3.41 -24.69
CA LEU A 204 5.63 -2.14 -24.99
C LEU A 204 4.29 -2.31 -25.71
N LYS A 205 4.09 -3.41 -26.46
CA LYS A 205 2.80 -3.68 -27.10
C LYS A 205 1.75 -4.02 -26.07
N LEU A 206 2.10 -4.90 -25.12
CA LEU A 206 1.24 -5.25 -23.99
C LEU A 206 0.97 -4.02 -23.12
N PHE A 207 2.02 -3.24 -22.80
CA PHE A 207 1.85 -1.98 -22.03
C PHE A 207 0.82 -1.06 -22.68
N ASN A 208 0.97 -0.76 -23.98
CA ASN A 208 0.09 0.18 -24.67
C ASN A 208 -1.36 -0.34 -24.75
N SER A 209 -1.53 -1.64 -24.98
CA SER A 209 -2.86 -2.27 -25.00
C SER A 209 -3.56 -2.15 -23.63
N LEU A 210 -2.88 -2.53 -22.55
CA LEU A 210 -3.42 -2.47 -21.20
C LEU A 210 -3.66 -1.02 -20.75
N HIS A 211 -2.73 -0.09 -21.06
CA HIS A 211 -2.89 1.33 -20.77
C HIS A 211 -4.18 1.91 -21.37
N GLN A 212 -4.43 1.65 -22.65
CA GLN A 212 -5.65 2.12 -23.31
C GLN A 212 -6.92 1.53 -22.69
N GLN A 213 -6.91 0.25 -22.36
CA GLN A 213 -8.04 -0.42 -21.71
C GLN A 213 -8.32 0.16 -20.32
N ILE A 214 -7.28 0.30 -19.48
CA ILE A 214 -7.41 0.87 -18.14
C ILE A 214 -7.91 2.31 -18.21
N LYS A 215 -7.33 3.14 -19.08
CA LYS A 215 -7.77 4.52 -19.28
C LYS A 215 -9.24 4.61 -19.72
N SER A 216 -9.66 3.75 -20.64
CA SER A 216 -11.07 3.65 -21.04
C SER A 216 -11.98 3.22 -19.89
N CYS A 217 -11.57 2.27 -19.06
CA CYS A 217 -12.34 1.85 -17.88
C CYS A 217 -12.49 2.99 -16.87
N ILE A 218 -11.42 3.70 -16.57
CA ILE A 218 -11.43 4.83 -15.63
C ILE A 218 -12.34 5.95 -16.14
N SER A 219 -12.19 6.35 -17.41
CA SER A 219 -13.01 7.43 -18.01
C SER A 219 -14.50 7.11 -18.01
N LYS A 220 -14.87 5.84 -18.17
CA LYS A 220 -16.26 5.36 -18.11
C LYS A 220 -16.75 5.05 -16.70
N GLY A 221 -15.89 5.24 -15.67
CA GLY A 221 -16.23 4.90 -14.30
C GLY A 221 -16.36 3.40 -14.03
N ARG A 222 -15.73 2.55 -14.85
CA ARG A 222 -15.82 1.08 -14.80
C ARG A 222 -14.56 0.46 -14.17
N ILE A 223 -14.23 0.88 -12.94
CA ILE A 223 -13.09 0.34 -12.19
C ILE A 223 -13.31 -1.14 -11.84
N ASP A 224 -14.56 -1.58 -11.72
CA ASP A 224 -14.92 -2.99 -11.60
C ASP A 224 -14.28 -3.88 -12.69
N LEU A 225 -14.11 -3.34 -13.89
CA LEU A 225 -13.45 -4.07 -14.98
C LEU A 225 -11.93 -4.16 -14.78
N ILE A 226 -11.29 -3.14 -14.19
CA ILE A 226 -9.85 -3.16 -13.91
C ILE A 226 -9.52 -4.25 -12.90
N GLN A 227 -10.36 -4.41 -11.89
CA GLN A 227 -10.22 -5.48 -10.89
C GLN A 227 -10.22 -6.87 -11.53
N LYS A 228 -10.99 -7.06 -12.61
CA LYS A 228 -11.07 -8.31 -13.35
C LYS A 228 -9.90 -8.54 -14.31
N MET A 229 -9.19 -7.48 -14.69
CA MET A 229 -8.11 -7.58 -15.68
C MET A 229 -6.80 -8.14 -15.11
N CYS A 230 -6.59 -8.07 -13.78
CA CYS A 230 -5.36 -8.53 -13.10
C CYS A 230 -4.08 -8.02 -13.79
N ALA A 231 -4.08 -6.77 -14.24
CA ALA A 231 -3.05 -6.20 -15.08
C ALA A 231 -1.78 -5.84 -14.30
N ASN A 232 -1.06 -6.84 -13.81
CA ASN A 232 0.25 -6.66 -13.22
C ASN A 232 1.34 -7.28 -14.12
N MET A 233 2.08 -6.42 -14.83
CA MET A 233 3.13 -6.87 -15.75
C MET A 233 4.34 -7.51 -15.04
N LEU A 234 4.51 -7.30 -13.73
CA LEU A 234 5.57 -7.96 -12.94
C LEU A 234 5.19 -9.39 -12.52
N ALA A 235 3.91 -9.77 -12.57
CA ALA A 235 3.42 -11.03 -12.02
C ALA A 235 4.16 -12.24 -12.60
N LYS A 236 4.30 -12.32 -13.93
CA LYS A 236 5.03 -13.40 -14.58
C LYS A 236 6.45 -13.53 -14.05
N THR A 237 7.20 -12.43 -14.01
CA THR A 237 8.59 -12.44 -13.54
C THR A 237 8.67 -12.81 -12.05
N CYS A 238 7.75 -12.32 -11.22
CA CYS A 238 7.68 -12.67 -9.81
C CYS A 238 7.48 -14.19 -9.62
N PHE A 239 6.55 -14.79 -10.37
CA PHE A 239 6.24 -16.22 -10.32
C PHE A 239 7.37 -17.09 -10.89
N GLU A 240 8.11 -16.62 -11.89
CA GLU A 240 9.31 -17.31 -12.40
C GLU A 240 10.46 -17.30 -11.39
N LEU A 241 10.56 -16.28 -10.54
CA LEU A 241 11.57 -16.18 -9.48
C LEU A 241 11.25 -17.06 -8.27
N ASP A 242 9.97 -17.29 -7.99
CA ASP A 242 9.53 -18.22 -6.95
C ASP A 242 8.22 -18.92 -7.36
N ASN A 243 8.35 -20.16 -7.83
CA ASN A 243 7.23 -20.95 -8.34
C ASN A 243 6.22 -21.36 -7.24
N ARG A 244 6.61 -21.31 -5.96
CA ARG A 244 5.68 -21.58 -4.84
C ARG A 244 4.55 -20.56 -4.83
N LEU A 245 4.86 -19.28 -5.15
CA LEU A 245 3.86 -18.22 -5.23
C LEU A 245 2.92 -18.45 -6.44
N ALA A 246 3.45 -18.92 -7.57
CA ALA A 246 2.64 -19.29 -8.72
C ALA A 246 1.67 -20.44 -8.40
N LEU A 247 2.16 -21.48 -7.72
CA LEU A 247 1.33 -22.60 -7.28
C LEU A 247 0.24 -22.17 -6.31
N LEU A 248 0.58 -21.29 -5.36
CA LEU A 248 -0.39 -20.72 -4.42
C LEU A 248 -1.47 -19.94 -5.18
N GLN A 249 -1.10 -19.10 -6.15
CA GLN A 249 -2.04 -18.35 -6.99
C GLN A 249 -3.03 -19.31 -7.70
N VAL A 250 -2.53 -20.36 -8.33
CA VAL A 250 -3.37 -21.35 -9.05
C VAL A 250 -4.34 -22.03 -8.10
N ARG A 251 -3.86 -22.49 -6.92
CA ARG A 251 -4.72 -23.12 -5.90
C ARG A 251 -5.84 -22.20 -5.43
N ILE A 252 -5.52 -20.92 -5.15
CA ILE A 252 -6.53 -19.94 -4.76
C ILE A 252 -7.52 -19.69 -5.89
N GLN A 253 -7.07 -19.63 -7.15
CA GLN A 253 -7.94 -19.45 -8.29
C GLN A 253 -8.86 -20.65 -8.51
N GLU A 254 -8.39 -21.86 -8.25
CA GLU A 254 -9.20 -23.08 -8.29
C GLU A 254 -10.28 -23.09 -7.21
N ILE A 255 -10.00 -22.59 -6.01
CA ILE A 255 -10.96 -22.46 -4.92
C ILE A 255 -11.98 -21.38 -5.23
N THR A 256 -11.52 -20.17 -5.54
CA THR A 256 -12.39 -18.99 -5.61
C THR A 256 -13.14 -18.88 -6.93
N LYS A 257 -12.65 -19.50 -8.01
CA LYS A 257 -13.09 -19.30 -9.41
C LYS A 257 -13.01 -17.83 -9.86
N LEU A 258 -12.25 -17.01 -9.13
CA LEU A 258 -12.04 -15.58 -9.36
C LEU A 258 -10.59 -15.30 -9.78
N SER A 259 -10.38 -14.15 -10.38
CA SER A 259 -9.02 -13.69 -10.70
C SER A 259 -8.22 -13.41 -9.44
N VAL A 260 -7.01 -13.96 -9.35
CA VAL A 260 -6.06 -13.74 -8.25
C VAL A 260 -4.94 -12.84 -8.75
N SER A 261 -4.79 -11.70 -8.12
CA SER A 261 -3.83 -10.66 -8.51
C SER A 261 -2.64 -10.60 -7.55
N LEU A 262 -1.50 -10.13 -8.08
CA LEU A 262 -0.30 -9.82 -7.29
C LEU A 262 -0.27 -8.33 -6.95
N SER A 263 -0.03 -7.95 -5.70
CA SER A 263 0.17 -6.56 -5.32
C SER A 263 1.63 -6.14 -5.48
N GLY A 264 1.86 -5.09 -6.27
CA GLY A 264 3.21 -4.59 -6.52
C GLY A 264 4.11 -5.64 -7.17
N SER A 265 5.31 -5.80 -6.64
CA SER A 265 6.26 -6.86 -7.02
C SER A 265 6.07 -8.16 -6.24
N GLY A 266 5.04 -8.24 -5.40
CA GLY A 266 4.76 -9.39 -4.54
C GLY A 266 5.32 -9.18 -3.13
N SER A 267 5.09 -10.14 -2.26
CA SER A 267 4.49 -11.48 -2.43
C SER A 267 2.97 -11.55 -2.14
N ALA A 268 2.34 -10.48 -1.64
CA ALA A 268 0.91 -10.53 -1.35
C ALA A 268 0.09 -10.76 -2.64
N LEU A 269 -0.81 -11.73 -2.55
CA LEU A 269 -1.86 -11.97 -3.54
C LEU A 269 -3.17 -11.38 -3.02
N PHE A 270 -4.08 -11.08 -3.93
CA PHE A 270 -5.39 -10.61 -3.53
C PHE A 270 -6.49 -11.02 -4.52
N VAL A 271 -7.70 -11.16 -3.99
CA VAL A 271 -8.92 -11.44 -4.74
C VAL A 271 -9.89 -10.29 -4.47
N VAL A 272 -10.39 -9.65 -5.52
CA VAL A 272 -11.35 -8.56 -5.39
C VAL A 272 -12.76 -9.07 -5.64
N LEU A 273 -13.65 -8.73 -4.72
CA LEU A 273 -15.09 -8.95 -4.81
C LEU A 273 -15.81 -7.60 -4.91
N GLY A 274 -17.03 -7.61 -5.42
CA GLY A 274 -17.87 -6.42 -5.50
C GLY A 274 -18.32 -5.92 -4.12
N ALA A 275 -18.82 -4.71 -4.09
CA ALA A 275 -19.47 -4.18 -2.90
C ALA A 275 -20.64 -5.08 -2.46
N GLY A 276 -20.73 -5.32 -1.16
CA GLY A 276 -21.80 -6.15 -0.58
C GLY A 276 -21.56 -7.67 -0.61
N GLN A 277 -20.47 -8.16 -1.23
CA GLN A 277 -20.13 -9.59 -1.27
C GLN A 277 -19.32 -10.06 -0.03
N TYR A 278 -19.54 -9.46 1.12
CA TYR A 278 -18.82 -9.81 2.34
C TYR A 278 -19.04 -11.27 2.77
N GLY A 279 -20.28 -11.75 2.73
CA GLY A 279 -20.58 -13.15 3.09
C GLY A 279 -19.88 -14.16 2.18
N GLU A 280 -19.77 -13.86 0.88
CA GLU A 280 -18.97 -14.67 -0.04
C GLU A 280 -17.48 -14.61 0.30
N ALA A 281 -16.96 -13.42 0.63
CA ALA A 281 -15.57 -13.26 1.05
C ALA A 281 -15.25 -14.08 2.31
N GLU A 282 -16.14 -14.17 3.30
CA GLU A 282 -15.94 -14.99 4.50
C GLU A 282 -15.87 -16.49 4.17
N ILE A 283 -16.71 -16.97 3.26
CA ILE A 283 -16.67 -18.38 2.82
C ILE A 283 -15.34 -18.66 2.15
N LEU A 284 -14.96 -17.85 1.16
CA LEU A 284 -13.71 -18.02 0.41
C LEU A 284 -12.48 -17.87 1.31
N GLN A 285 -12.49 -16.93 2.25
CA GLN A 285 -11.41 -16.78 3.24
C GLN A 285 -11.17 -18.06 4.02
N ARG A 286 -12.24 -18.71 4.52
CA ARG A 286 -12.15 -19.99 5.25
C ARG A 286 -11.56 -21.10 4.38
N GLU A 287 -12.02 -21.20 3.13
CA GLU A 287 -11.51 -22.19 2.18
C GLU A 287 -10.03 -21.99 1.86
N ILE A 288 -9.59 -20.74 1.61
CA ILE A 288 -8.19 -20.42 1.34
C ILE A 288 -7.32 -20.67 2.58
N THR A 289 -7.80 -20.33 3.78
CA THR A 289 -7.07 -20.56 5.04
C THR A 289 -6.79 -22.05 5.29
N ASN A 290 -7.64 -22.95 4.78
CA ASN A 290 -7.42 -24.39 4.86
C ASN A 290 -6.20 -24.87 4.07
N LEU A 291 -5.64 -24.06 3.17
CA LEU A 291 -4.39 -24.39 2.46
C LEU A 291 -3.17 -24.45 3.39
N ARG A 292 -3.22 -23.81 4.56
CA ARG A 292 -2.16 -23.73 5.59
C ARG A 292 -0.83 -23.09 5.16
N ASP A 293 -0.71 -22.69 3.89
CA ASP A 293 0.50 -22.08 3.32
C ASP A 293 0.43 -20.54 3.34
N CYS A 294 -0.66 -19.97 3.86
CA CYS A 294 -0.91 -18.53 3.85
C CYS A 294 -1.92 -18.12 4.93
N ASN A 295 -1.88 -16.84 5.29
CA ASN A 295 -2.89 -16.16 6.08
C ASN A 295 -3.79 -15.33 5.17
N CYS A 296 -5.08 -15.25 5.49
CA CYS A 296 -6.05 -14.46 4.72
C CYS A 296 -6.73 -13.43 5.60
N ILE A 297 -6.83 -12.21 5.10
CA ILE A 297 -7.49 -11.09 5.76
C ILE A 297 -8.51 -10.50 4.80
N ILE A 298 -9.75 -10.33 5.23
CA ILE A 298 -10.75 -9.56 4.49
C ILE A 298 -10.53 -8.08 4.81
N VAL A 299 -10.39 -7.27 3.77
CA VAL A 299 -10.25 -5.83 3.85
C VAL A 299 -11.21 -5.15 2.88
N PHE A 300 -11.48 -3.88 3.13
CA PHE A 300 -12.37 -3.05 2.32
C PHE A 300 -11.58 -1.91 1.68
N ASP A 301 -12.18 -1.23 0.71
CA ASP A 301 -11.70 0.06 0.27
C ASP A 301 -11.63 1.03 1.47
N ASN A 302 -10.58 1.82 1.49
CA ASN A 302 -10.41 2.88 2.49
C ASN A 302 -11.08 4.15 1.99
N GLU A 303 -11.65 4.96 2.89
CA GLU A 303 -12.40 6.17 2.53
C GLU A 303 -11.54 7.46 2.54
N TRP A 304 -10.28 7.40 3.04
CA TRP A 304 -9.38 8.56 3.18
C TRP A 304 -7.95 8.33 2.71
#